data_d9b6041111cc5c943f0311b7b11b26db
#
_entry.id   d9b6041111cc5c943f0311b7b11b26db
#
_cell.length_a   1.000
_cell.length_b   1.000
_cell.length_c   1.000
_cell.angle_alpha   90.00
_cell.angle_beta   90.00
_cell.angle_gamma   90.00
#
_symmetry.space_group_name_H-M   'P 1'
#
loop_
_entity.id
_entity.type
_entity.pdbx_description
1 polymer ?
#
loop_
_entity_poly.entity_id
_entity_poly.type
_entity_poly.pdbx_seq_one_letter_code
_entity_poly.pdbx_strand_id
1 'polypeptide(L)'
;NRPGVDNIEQICEACDGIMIGRGDMGVEIPFEELPQIQKKLITKCRMLGKRVITATEMLESMIHNVRPTRAEISDVANAVYDGTSAIMLSGETAAGEHPVLAVETMSRIATCTERGIHYEKRFLKSEFKIHNIVDAISHATCGMSIDVHAKAIAVCSLSGKTVRMVSRFR
;
A
#
# COMPACT_ATOMS: atom_id res chain seq x y z
N ASN A 1 -8.41 15.24 5.61
CA ASN A 1 -8.20 16.41 6.48
C ASN A 1 -7.23 16.11 7.62
N ARG A 2 -6.70 17.12 8.30
CA ARG A 2 -5.73 16.96 9.39
C ARG A 2 -6.29 16.12 10.55
N PRO A 3 -7.50 16.35 11.07
CA PRO A 3 -8.08 15.51 12.12
C PRO A 3 -8.18 14.03 11.74
N GLY A 4 -8.44 13.71 10.49
CA GLY A 4 -8.46 12.32 10.01
C GLY A 4 -7.07 11.67 10.04
N VAL A 5 -6.03 12.41 9.70
CA VAL A 5 -4.64 11.93 9.77
C VAL A 5 -4.21 11.70 11.22
N ASP A 6 -4.56 12.62 12.11
CA ASP A 6 -4.17 12.56 13.53
C ASP A 6 -4.89 11.43 14.29
N ASN A 7 -6.14 11.12 13.90
CA ASN A 7 -6.98 10.08 14.52
C ASN A 7 -6.98 8.76 13.73
N ILE A 8 -5.98 8.50 12.90
CA ILE A 8 -5.97 7.34 11.97
C ILE A 8 -6.11 5.98 12.69
N GLU A 9 -5.63 5.83 13.92
CA GLU A 9 -5.76 4.58 14.67
C GLU A 9 -7.21 4.26 14.99
N GLN A 10 -7.94 5.23 15.53
CA GLN A 10 -9.36 5.09 15.85
C GLN A 10 -10.19 4.85 14.58
N ILE A 11 -9.85 5.52 13.49
CA ILE A 11 -10.50 5.30 12.19
C ILE A 11 -10.22 3.87 11.70
N CYS A 12 -8.99 3.39 11.82
CA CYS A 12 -8.63 2.01 11.46
C CYS A 12 -9.37 0.96 12.30
N GLU A 13 -9.67 1.24 13.57
CA GLU A 13 -10.47 0.33 14.40
C GLU A 13 -11.90 0.19 13.86
N ALA A 14 -12.48 1.29 13.38
CA ALA A 14 -13.86 1.36 12.91
C ALA A 14 -14.07 0.93 11.44
N CYS A 15 -13.00 0.69 10.67
CA CYS A 15 -13.08 0.40 9.24
C CYS A 15 -12.31 -0.88 8.84
N ASP A 16 -12.60 -1.43 7.65
CA ASP A 16 -11.90 -2.59 7.09
C ASP A 16 -10.63 -2.21 6.31
N GLY A 17 -10.52 -0.97 5.89
CA GLY A 17 -9.39 -0.44 5.14
C GLY A 17 -9.53 1.06 4.90
N ILE A 18 -8.50 1.68 4.38
CA ILE A 18 -8.43 3.12 4.16
C ILE A 18 -8.02 3.42 2.73
N MET A 19 -8.64 4.42 2.16
CA MET A 19 -8.19 5.04 0.92
C MET A 19 -7.48 6.37 1.24
N ILE A 20 -6.28 6.53 0.75
CA ILE A 20 -5.52 7.77 0.79
C ILE A 20 -5.86 8.55 -0.47
N GLY A 21 -6.84 9.45 -0.38
CA GLY A 21 -7.24 10.36 -1.46
C GLY A 21 -6.34 11.59 -1.45
N ARG A 22 -5.32 11.60 -2.29
CA ARG A 22 -4.27 12.64 -2.26
C ARG A 22 -4.77 13.99 -2.76
N GLY A 23 -5.66 13.99 -3.76
CA GLY A 23 -6.31 15.20 -4.25
C GLY A 23 -7.09 15.92 -3.15
N ASP A 24 -7.98 15.19 -2.44
CA ASP A 24 -8.76 15.76 -1.34
C ASP A 24 -7.87 16.22 -0.17
N MET A 25 -6.83 15.43 0.13
CA MET A 25 -5.89 15.80 1.18
C MET A 25 -5.10 17.07 0.84
N GLY A 26 -4.72 17.25 -0.42
CA GLY A 26 -3.95 18.40 -0.89
C GLY A 26 -4.71 19.74 -0.82
N VAL A 27 -6.04 19.69 -0.70
CA VAL A 27 -6.84 20.90 -0.48
C VAL A 27 -6.76 21.40 0.96
N GLU A 28 -6.58 20.48 1.93
CA GLU A 28 -6.62 20.82 3.36
C GLU A 28 -5.27 20.72 4.08
N ILE A 29 -4.30 20.06 3.47
CA ILE A 29 -2.98 19.80 4.05
C ILE A 29 -1.93 20.41 3.13
N PRO A 30 -0.89 21.08 3.65
CA PRO A 30 0.23 21.55 2.85
C PRO A 30 0.79 20.43 1.97
N PHE A 31 0.92 20.68 0.66
CA PHE A 31 1.28 19.66 -0.33
C PHE A 31 2.64 19.03 -0.06
N GLU A 32 3.57 19.77 0.53
CA GLU A 32 4.89 19.27 0.93
C GLU A 32 4.86 18.21 2.03
N GLU A 33 3.77 18.14 2.82
CA GLU A 33 3.58 17.13 3.86
C GLU A 33 2.97 15.82 3.32
N LEU A 34 2.29 15.87 2.18
CA LEU A 34 1.55 14.71 1.63
C LEU A 34 2.40 13.45 1.48
N PRO A 35 3.63 13.49 0.93
CA PRO A 35 4.43 12.28 0.78
C PRO A 35 4.79 11.62 2.12
N GLN A 36 5.08 12.43 3.14
CA GLN A 36 5.39 11.92 4.48
C GLN A 36 4.14 11.31 5.15
N ILE A 37 2.99 11.98 5.02
CA ILE A 37 1.70 11.50 5.53
C ILE A 37 1.32 10.18 4.85
N GLN A 38 1.42 10.10 3.52
CA GLN A 38 1.17 8.87 2.78
C GLN A 38 1.98 7.69 3.33
N LYS A 39 3.29 7.85 3.46
CA LYS A 39 4.20 6.81 4.01
C LYS A 39 3.80 6.39 5.42
N LYS A 40 3.50 7.35 6.29
CA LYS A 40 3.05 7.11 7.67
C LYS A 40 1.74 6.33 7.70
N LEU A 41 0.75 6.73 6.92
CA LEU A 41 -0.56 6.08 6.85
C LEU A 41 -0.45 4.66 6.30
N ILE A 42 0.27 4.45 5.20
CA ILE A 42 0.48 3.12 4.61
C ILE A 42 1.14 2.19 5.64
N THR A 43 2.22 2.63 6.26
CA THR A 43 2.95 1.83 7.25
C THR A 43 2.06 1.48 8.44
N LYS A 44 1.34 2.45 9.00
CA LYS A 44 0.49 2.26 10.17
C LYS A 44 -0.67 1.31 9.88
N CYS A 45 -1.41 1.53 8.80
CA CYS A 45 -2.52 0.66 8.42
C CYS A 45 -2.06 -0.77 8.13
N ARG A 46 -0.92 -0.93 7.44
CA ARG A 46 -0.32 -2.24 7.19
C ARG A 46 -0.01 -2.96 8.51
N MET A 47 0.63 -2.30 9.47
CA MET A 47 0.95 -2.90 10.77
C MET A 47 -0.30 -3.31 11.55
N LEU A 48 -1.40 -2.58 11.42
CA LEU A 48 -2.71 -2.94 11.97
C LEU A 48 -3.44 -4.05 11.19
N GLY A 49 -2.86 -4.54 10.10
CA GLY A 49 -3.49 -5.54 9.22
C GLY A 49 -4.68 -4.99 8.45
N LYS A 50 -4.73 -3.68 8.21
CA LYS A 50 -5.77 -3.00 7.44
C LYS A 50 -5.29 -2.79 6.00
N ARG A 51 -6.23 -2.84 5.07
CA ARG A 51 -5.95 -2.57 3.65
C ARG A 51 -5.78 -1.08 3.43
N VAL A 52 -4.87 -0.72 2.53
CA VAL A 52 -4.64 0.66 2.12
C VAL A 52 -4.69 0.76 0.61
N ILE A 53 -5.46 1.72 0.13
CA ILE A 53 -5.53 2.08 -1.28
C ILE A 53 -4.89 3.46 -1.43
N THR A 54 -3.86 3.58 -2.25
CA THR A 54 -3.31 4.89 -2.65
C THR A 54 -4.00 5.33 -3.92
N ALA A 55 -4.63 6.50 -3.87
CA ALA A 55 -5.55 6.97 -4.89
C ALA A 55 -5.27 8.42 -5.31
N THR A 56 -5.79 8.75 -6.48
CA THR A 56 -5.78 10.07 -7.15
C THR A 56 -4.40 10.52 -7.61
N GLU A 57 -4.37 11.22 -8.75
CA GLU A 57 -3.15 11.79 -9.35
C GLU A 57 -2.01 10.77 -9.54
N MET A 58 -2.37 9.53 -9.93
CA MET A 58 -1.37 8.46 -10.08
C MET A 58 -0.71 8.51 -11.47
N LEU A 59 -1.51 8.56 -12.52
CA LEU A 59 -1.09 8.65 -13.92
C LEU A 59 -1.93 9.72 -14.64
N GLU A 60 -2.17 10.85 -14.00
CA GLU A 60 -3.11 11.91 -14.41
C GLU A 60 -2.88 12.37 -15.84
N SER A 61 -1.61 12.47 -16.29
CA SER A 61 -1.30 12.85 -17.67
C SER A 61 -1.84 11.86 -18.70
N MET A 62 -2.10 10.60 -18.32
CA MET A 62 -2.66 9.58 -19.19
C MET A 62 -4.17 9.73 -19.45
N ILE A 63 -4.82 10.71 -18.85
CA ILE A 63 -6.18 11.12 -19.28
C ILE A 63 -6.15 11.46 -20.78
N HIS A 64 -5.12 12.18 -21.24
CA HIS A 64 -4.97 12.62 -22.61
C HIS A 64 -3.75 12.06 -23.35
N ASN A 65 -2.74 11.57 -22.64
CA ASN A 65 -1.50 11.10 -23.23
C ASN A 65 -1.38 9.58 -23.18
N VAL A 66 -0.77 9.01 -24.21
CA VAL A 66 -0.47 7.57 -24.31
C VAL A 66 0.66 7.12 -23.38
N ARG A 67 1.39 8.06 -22.73
CA ARG A 67 2.51 7.76 -21.85
C ARG A 67 2.46 8.69 -20.63
N PRO A 68 2.73 8.14 -19.42
CA PRO A 68 2.84 8.96 -18.22
C PRO A 68 4.15 9.75 -18.19
N THR A 69 4.21 10.74 -17.34
CA THR A 69 5.44 11.45 -17.01
C THR A 69 6.38 10.58 -16.16
N ARG A 70 7.65 10.94 -16.09
CA ARG A 70 8.62 10.26 -15.20
C ARG A 70 8.27 10.43 -13.73
N ALA A 71 7.70 11.58 -13.36
CA ALA A 71 7.26 11.84 -11.99
C ALA A 71 6.14 10.89 -11.58
N GLU A 72 5.13 10.68 -12.45
CA GLU A 72 4.03 9.75 -12.21
C GLU A 72 4.51 8.30 -12.10
N ILE A 73 5.43 7.87 -12.97
CA ILE A 73 6.05 6.53 -12.86
C ILE A 73 6.72 6.36 -11.49
N SER A 74 7.49 7.37 -11.05
CA SER A 74 8.14 7.36 -9.75
C SER A 74 7.14 7.35 -8.60
N ASP A 75 6.04 8.06 -8.72
CA ASP A 75 5.00 8.12 -7.70
C ASP A 75 4.28 6.78 -7.52
N VAL A 76 3.85 6.15 -8.62
CA VAL A 76 3.28 4.78 -8.59
C VAL A 76 4.27 3.80 -7.97
N ALA A 77 5.54 3.84 -8.37
CA ALA A 77 6.57 2.97 -7.83
C ALA A 77 6.77 3.22 -6.32
N ASN A 78 6.79 4.48 -5.86
CA ASN A 78 6.91 4.81 -4.45
C ASN A 78 5.73 4.29 -3.62
N ALA A 79 4.50 4.39 -4.09
CA ALA A 79 3.34 3.82 -3.40
C ALA A 79 3.48 2.30 -3.21
N VAL A 80 4.00 1.59 -4.22
CA VAL A 80 4.29 0.15 -4.14
C VAL A 80 5.45 -0.12 -3.16
N TYR A 81 6.55 0.64 -3.23
CA TYR A 81 7.66 0.52 -2.27
C TYR A 81 7.22 0.80 -0.83
N ASP A 82 6.29 1.72 -0.61
CA ASP A 82 5.75 2.03 0.71
C ASP A 82 4.92 0.86 1.28
N GLY A 83 4.43 -0.03 0.40
CA GLY A 83 3.67 -1.23 0.76
C GLY A 83 2.16 -1.02 0.79
N THR A 84 1.64 -0.12 -0.05
CA THR A 84 0.18 -0.02 -0.26
C THR A 84 -0.44 -1.36 -0.66
N SER A 85 -1.70 -1.59 -0.32
CA SER A 85 -2.40 -2.83 -0.67
C SER A 85 -2.95 -2.81 -2.09
N ALA A 86 -3.29 -1.61 -2.57
CA ALA A 86 -3.77 -1.37 -3.92
C ALA A 86 -3.41 0.06 -4.34
N ILE A 87 -3.34 0.28 -5.63
CA ILE A 87 -3.24 1.59 -6.28
C ILE A 87 -4.48 1.78 -7.13
N MET A 88 -5.01 3.00 -7.20
CA MET A 88 -6.26 3.29 -7.87
C MET A 88 -6.09 4.38 -8.92
N LEU A 89 -6.60 4.12 -10.10
CA LEU A 89 -6.84 5.12 -11.14
C LEU A 89 -8.24 5.72 -10.97
N SER A 90 -8.40 6.98 -11.29
CA SER A 90 -9.65 7.75 -11.20
C SER A 90 -10.04 8.27 -12.59
N GLY A 91 -9.73 9.52 -12.88
CA GLY A 91 -10.02 10.18 -14.16
C GLY A 91 -9.41 9.45 -15.35
N GLU A 92 -8.23 8.85 -15.18
CA GLU A 92 -7.48 8.13 -16.19
C GLU A 92 -8.31 6.97 -16.83
N THR A 93 -9.18 6.34 -16.02
CA THR A 93 -10.04 5.24 -16.47
C THR A 93 -11.51 5.64 -16.63
N ALA A 94 -11.99 6.62 -15.83
CA ALA A 94 -13.39 7.03 -15.85
C ALA A 94 -13.75 7.97 -17.00
N ALA A 95 -12.82 8.84 -17.41
CA ALA A 95 -13.02 9.87 -18.42
C ALA A 95 -11.84 10.01 -19.40
N GLY A 96 -10.76 9.25 -19.22
CA GLY A 96 -9.56 9.34 -20.04
C GLY A 96 -9.75 8.75 -21.44
N GLU A 97 -8.91 9.19 -22.37
CA GLU A 97 -8.90 8.72 -23.75
C GLU A 97 -8.24 7.34 -23.91
N HIS A 98 -7.43 6.92 -22.91
CA HIS A 98 -6.63 5.69 -22.96
C HIS A 98 -6.80 4.79 -21.74
N PRO A 99 -8.04 4.42 -21.30
CA PRO A 99 -8.28 3.76 -20.03
C PRO A 99 -7.58 2.40 -19.89
N VAL A 100 -7.61 1.58 -20.93
CA VAL A 100 -6.95 0.25 -20.92
C VAL A 100 -5.44 0.41 -20.80
N LEU A 101 -4.85 1.33 -21.56
CA LEU A 101 -3.41 1.57 -21.56
C LEU A 101 -2.94 2.13 -20.21
N ALA A 102 -3.75 2.95 -19.52
CA ALA A 102 -3.47 3.44 -18.19
C ALA A 102 -3.38 2.29 -17.18
N VAL A 103 -4.33 1.34 -17.18
CA VAL A 103 -4.30 0.15 -16.32
C VAL A 103 -3.10 -0.74 -16.63
N GLU A 104 -2.82 -1.01 -17.90
CA GLU A 104 -1.66 -1.82 -18.31
C GLU A 104 -0.34 -1.16 -17.88
N THR A 105 -0.24 0.16 -18.01
CA THR A 105 0.94 0.92 -17.63
C THR A 105 1.14 0.87 -16.11
N MET A 106 0.09 1.11 -15.33
CA MET A 106 0.13 1.00 -13.87
C MET A 106 0.55 -0.42 -13.42
N SER A 107 -0.01 -1.45 -14.05
CA SER A 107 0.33 -2.85 -13.78
C SER A 107 1.80 -3.15 -14.08
N ARG A 108 2.33 -2.66 -15.21
CA ARG A 108 3.75 -2.83 -15.56
C ARG A 108 4.68 -2.15 -14.56
N ILE A 109 4.35 -0.93 -14.12
CA ILE A 109 5.14 -0.21 -13.12
C ILE A 109 5.13 -0.98 -11.80
N ALA A 110 3.96 -1.39 -11.31
CA ALA A 110 3.82 -2.14 -10.07
C ALA A 110 4.62 -3.45 -10.11
N THR A 111 4.44 -4.25 -11.17
CA THR A 111 5.16 -5.53 -11.33
C THR A 111 6.68 -5.35 -11.41
N CYS A 112 7.14 -4.32 -12.11
CA CYS A 112 8.56 -4.00 -12.18
C CYS A 112 9.11 -3.60 -10.80
N THR A 113 8.37 -2.78 -10.07
CA THR A 113 8.75 -2.31 -8.74
C THR A 113 8.80 -3.45 -7.73
N GLU A 114 7.81 -4.34 -7.73
CA GLU A 114 7.74 -5.49 -6.82
C GLU A 114 8.96 -6.43 -6.97
N ARG A 115 9.47 -6.62 -8.18
CA ARG A 115 10.68 -7.40 -8.42
C ARG A 115 11.93 -6.81 -7.75
N GLY A 116 11.94 -5.49 -7.53
CA GLY A 116 13.02 -4.77 -6.86
C GLY A 116 12.90 -4.74 -5.33
N ILE A 117 11.78 -5.22 -4.75
CA ILE A 117 11.58 -5.22 -3.31
C ILE A 117 12.27 -6.44 -2.68
N HIS A 118 13.21 -6.20 -1.79
CA HIS A 118 13.83 -7.23 -0.97
C HIS A 118 13.00 -7.47 0.30
N TYR A 119 11.93 -8.25 0.20
CA TYR A 119 10.98 -8.52 1.30
C TYR A 119 11.65 -9.11 2.54
N GLU A 120 12.59 -10.04 2.37
CA GLU A 120 13.41 -10.59 3.45
C GLU A 120 14.15 -9.50 4.23
N LYS A 121 14.89 -8.65 3.54
CA LYS A 121 15.62 -7.54 4.18
C LYS A 121 14.68 -6.56 4.88
N ARG A 122 13.50 -6.31 4.28
CA ARG A 122 12.46 -5.48 4.88
C ARG A 122 11.93 -6.09 6.17
N PHE A 123 11.63 -7.39 6.16
CA PHE A 123 11.15 -8.12 7.33
C PHE A 123 12.19 -8.09 8.47
N LEU A 124 13.44 -8.46 8.18
CA LEU A 124 14.53 -8.50 9.17
C LEU A 124 14.86 -7.13 9.79
N LYS A 125 14.65 -6.03 9.03
CA LYS A 125 14.85 -4.66 9.53
C LYS A 125 13.63 -4.08 10.22
N SER A 126 12.50 -4.78 10.22
CA SER A 126 11.29 -4.25 10.84
C SER A 126 11.39 -4.31 12.37
N GLU A 127 11.22 -3.18 13.04
CA GLU A 127 11.11 -3.08 14.50
C GLU A 127 9.66 -3.43 14.96
N PHE A 128 9.20 -4.62 14.54
CA PHE A 128 7.85 -5.03 14.88
C PHE A 128 7.75 -5.45 16.35
N LYS A 129 6.85 -4.81 17.09
CA LYS A 129 6.57 -5.15 18.49
C LYS A 129 5.45 -6.17 18.58
N ILE A 130 5.71 -7.28 19.25
CA ILE A 130 4.74 -8.35 19.51
C ILE A 130 3.91 -7.97 20.73
N HIS A 131 2.60 -7.81 20.53
CA HIS A 131 1.65 -7.43 21.60
C HIS A 131 0.74 -8.59 22.02
N ASN A 132 0.59 -9.61 21.19
CA ASN A 132 -0.33 -10.72 21.46
C ASN A 132 0.11 -12.00 20.71
N ILE A 133 -0.57 -13.11 20.99
CA ILE A 133 -0.27 -14.44 20.41
C ILE A 133 -0.38 -14.41 18.87
N VAL A 134 -1.36 -13.70 18.31
CA VAL A 134 -1.54 -13.64 16.84
C VAL A 134 -0.37 -12.89 16.19
N ASP A 135 0.15 -11.86 16.83
CA ASP A 135 1.36 -11.16 16.41
C ASP A 135 2.56 -12.09 16.42
N ALA A 136 2.75 -12.84 17.52
CA ALA A 136 3.84 -13.79 17.65
C ALA A 136 3.80 -14.87 16.57
N ILE A 137 2.64 -15.50 16.36
CA ILE A 137 2.45 -16.56 15.35
C ILE A 137 2.69 -16.01 13.95
N SER A 138 2.08 -14.88 13.60
CA SER A 138 2.21 -14.31 12.26
C SER A 138 3.64 -13.87 11.95
N HIS A 139 4.34 -13.28 12.91
CA HIS A 139 5.74 -12.89 12.76
C HIS A 139 6.64 -14.13 12.62
N ALA A 140 6.50 -15.11 13.51
CA ALA A 140 7.27 -16.36 13.45
C ALA A 140 7.04 -17.13 12.14
N THR A 141 5.79 -17.20 11.66
CA THR A 141 5.46 -17.85 10.38
C THR A 141 6.20 -17.21 9.21
N CYS A 142 6.26 -15.87 9.17
CA CYS A 142 7.00 -15.14 8.14
C CYS A 142 8.51 -15.37 8.25
N GLY A 143 9.08 -15.34 9.46
CA GLY A 143 10.49 -15.66 9.69
C GLY A 143 10.83 -17.08 9.23
N MET A 144 10.07 -18.08 9.67
CA MET A 144 10.28 -19.46 9.23
C MET A 144 10.17 -19.62 7.71
N SER A 145 9.25 -18.93 7.06
CA SER A 145 9.11 -19.02 5.60
C SER A 145 10.34 -18.49 4.87
N ILE A 146 11.00 -17.48 5.43
CA ILE A 146 12.27 -16.96 4.91
C ILE A 146 13.38 -17.99 5.12
N ASP A 147 13.52 -18.52 6.34
CA ASP A 147 14.58 -19.47 6.70
C ASP A 147 14.56 -20.74 5.86
N VAL A 148 13.35 -21.24 5.53
CA VAL A 148 13.19 -22.47 4.70
C VAL A 148 13.01 -22.15 3.21
N HIS A 149 13.16 -20.90 2.79
CA HIS A 149 12.95 -20.45 1.41
C HIS A 149 11.59 -20.87 0.81
N ALA A 150 10.53 -20.81 1.61
CA ALA A 150 9.18 -21.18 1.19
C ALA A 150 8.69 -20.29 0.03
N LYS A 151 8.04 -20.89 -0.95
CA LYS A 151 7.48 -20.18 -2.11
C LYS A 151 6.12 -19.53 -1.81
N ALA A 152 5.43 -20.02 -0.80
CA ALA A 152 4.13 -19.52 -0.37
C ALA A 152 3.84 -19.93 1.07
N ILE A 153 2.96 -19.19 1.73
CA ILE A 153 2.40 -19.52 3.05
C ILE A 153 0.91 -19.79 2.85
N ALA A 154 0.47 -21.01 3.12
CA ALA A 154 -0.95 -21.35 3.13
C ALA A 154 -1.50 -21.17 4.54
N VAL A 155 -2.56 -20.37 4.69
CA VAL A 155 -3.17 -20.05 5.98
C VAL A 155 -4.63 -20.49 5.99
N CYS A 156 -4.97 -21.44 6.88
CA CYS A 156 -6.35 -21.82 7.16
C CYS A 156 -6.95 -20.84 8.17
N SER A 157 -8.06 -20.19 7.82
CA SER A 157 -8.70 -19.19 8.68
C SER A 157 -10.18 -19.09 8.42
N LEU A 158 -11.02 -19.10 9.47
CA LEU A 158 -12.46 -18.92 9.34
C LEU A 158 -12.85 -17.46 9.04
N SER A 159 -12.25 -16.50 9.74
CA SER A 159 -12.55 -15.07 9.62
C SER A 159 -11.62 -14.30 8.69
N GLY A 160 -10.57 -14.92 8.18
CA GLY A 160 -9.52 -14.25 7.41
C GLY A 160 -8.57 -13.37 8.27
N LYS A 161 -8.79 -13.25 9.58
CA LYS A 161 -7.98 -12.39 10.46
C LYS A 161 -6.50 -12.82 10.45
N THR A 162 -6.21 -14.12 10.59
CA THR A 162 -4.84 -14.65 10.58
C THR A 162 -4.15 -14.38 9.25
N VAL A 163 -4.86 -14.52 8.11
CA VAL A 163 -4.32 -14.21 6.79
C VAL A 163 -3.88 -12.74 6.71
N ARG A 164 -4.74 -11.83 7.17
CA ARG A 164 -4.39 -10.39 7.22
C ARG A 164 -3.16 -10.11 8.08
N MET A 165 -3.06 -10.77 9.23
CA MET A 165 -1.90 -10.59 10.13
C MET A 165 -0.60 -11.14 9.55
N VAL A 166 -0.64 -12.26 8.82
CA VAL A 166 0.54 -12.76 8.09
C VAL A 166 0.90 -11.82 6.93
N SER A 167 -0.09 -11.38 6.16
CA SER A 167 0.15 -10.54 4.97
C SER A 167 0.69 -9.13 5.27
N ARG A 168 0.63 -8.65 6.51
CA ARG A 168 1.17 -7.32 6.89
C ARG A 168 2.69 -7.23 6.81
N PHE A 169 3.40 -8.35 6.78
CA PHE A 169 4.86 -8.42 6.72
C PHE A 169 5.44 -8.45 5.31
N ARG A 170 4.58 -8.33 4.30
CA ARG A 170 5.02 -8.24 2.90
C ARG A 170 5.73 -6.93 2.57
#